data_99da5c236d209c796d407bbe3464c6de
#
_entry.id   99da5c236d209c796d407bbe3464c6de
#
_cell.length_a   1.000
_cell.length_b   1.000
_cell.length_c   1.000
_cell.angle_alpha   90.00
_cell.angle_beta   90.00
_cell.angle_gamma   90.00
#
_symmetry.space_group_name_H-M   'P 1'
#
loop_
_entity.id
_entity.type
_entity.pdbx_description
1 polymer ?
#
loop_
_entity_poly.entity_id
_entity_poly.type
_entity_poly.pdbx_seq_one_letter_code
_entity_poly.pdbx_strand_id
1 'polypeptide(L)'
;MARIKRFLEYPTGFIIDNTSKRVLPIIIPTGSLSLDRLLGGGIRTGLVTDIYGQSGAGKSQLCFSLCVNCAKYLKQNEMIMFIDTVGTFRPERVSEIARQDTNSKILDKILYIRAFSTIEQIKAIKKIPEINPLLIVIDTATSLFSYEYRGVARHLALMKHLHELSFAAINFDCAIVITNMIRSVPLIRTLTTQHDSNTTTNSYQQREFMGTSVSIYSHMKLRLEIVNSEKSIIRANLMHPIRRSHADFRIISRGFSDQFIQ
;
A
#
# COMPACT_ATOMS: atom_id res chain seq x y z
N MET A 1 15.08 -4.32 -40.98
CA MET A 1 13.78 -3.91 -40.40
C MET A 1 14.07 -2.99 -39.21
N ALA A 2 13.84 -1.71 -39.37
CA ALA A 2 14.09 -0.71 -38.31
C ALA A 2 13.02 -0.86 -37.22
N ARG A 3 13.46 -1.15 -35.98
CA ARG A 3 12.57 -1.09 -34.81
C ARG A 3 12.15 0.35 -34.58
N ILE A 4 10.91 0.67 -34.83
CA ILE A 4 10.31 1.97 -34.49
C ILE A 4 10.27 2.04 -32.96
N LYS A 5 11.18 2.83 -32.37
CA LYS A 5 11.07 3.24 -30.96
C LYS A 5 9.88 4.20 -30.85
N ARG A 6 8.75 3.73 -30.33
CA ARG A 6 7.65 4.61 -29.94
C ARG A 6 8.02 5.28 -28.63
N PHE A 7 8.51 6.49 -28.69
CA PHE A 7 8.55 7.38 -27.54
C PHE A 7 7.15 7.95 -27.35
N LEU A 8 6.50 7.57 -26.27
CA LEU A 8 5.26 8.21 -25.84
C LEU A 8 5.67 9.32 -24.86
N GLU A 9 5.66 10.56 -25.28
CA GLU A 9 5.74 11.72 -24.40
C GLU A 9 4.41 11.82 -23.63
N TYR A 10 4.49 11.66 -22.32
CA TYR A 10 3.36 11.89 -21.44
C TYR A 10 3.46 13.26 -20.78
N PRO A 11 2.32 13.88 -20.41
CA PRO A 11 2.30 15.20 -19.74
C PRO A 11 3.11 15.25 -18.44
N THR A 12 3.51 14.11 -17.90
CA THR A 12 4.30 13.96 -16.68
C THR A 12 5.82 14.05 -16.92
N GLY A 13 6.28 14.12 -18.17
CA GLY A 13 7.71 14.19 -18.53
C GLY A 13 8.46 12.86 -18.40
N PHE A 14 7.78 11.72 -18.29
CA PHE A 14 8.41 10.40 -18.31
C PHE A 14 8.67 9.95 -19.76
N ILE A 15 9.93 9.66 -20.08
CA ILE A 15 10.33 9.00 -21.33
C ILE A 15 10.49 7.52 -21.01
N ILE A 16 9.73 6.65 -21.69
CA ILE A 16 9.77 5.21 -21.45
C ILE A 16 10.51 4.51 -22.57
N ASP A 17 11.58 3.83 -22.23
CA ASP A 17 12.22 2.83 -23.08
C ASP A 17 11.63 1.44 -22.75
N ASN A 18 10.81 0.90 -23.65
CA ASN A 18 10.13 -0.37 -23.47
C ASN A 18 11.03 -1.61 -23.64
N THR A 19 12.35 -1.44 -23.76
CA THR A 19 13.27 -2.55 -24.08
C THR A 19 13.60 -3.46 -22.90
N SER A 20 13.23 -3.10 -21.67
CA SER A 20 13.63 -3.81 -20.44
C SER A 20 12.48 -4.42 -19.64
N LYS A 21 11.24 -4.47 -20.18
CA LYS A 21 10.10 -5.08 -19.45
C LYS A 21 10.36 -6.56 -19.17
N ARG A 22 10.14 -6.97 -17.92
CA ARG A 22 10.16 -8.38 -17.53
C ARG A 22 9.03 -9.13 -18.26
N VAL A 23 9.30 -10.35 -18.67
CA VAL A 23 8.31 -11.21 -19.32
C VAL A 23 7.22 -11.66 -18.35
N LEU A 24 7.60 -11.83 -17.06
CA LEU A 24 6.69 -12.22 -15.98
C LEU A 24 6.83 -11.27 -14.79
N PRO A 25 5.70 -10.93 -14.12
CA PRO A 25 5.74 -10.09 -12.92
C PRO A 25 6.48 -10.80 -11.77
N ILE A 26 7.22 -10.04 -10.97
CA ILE A 26 7.74 -10.54 -9.71
C ILE A 26 6.62 -10.53 -8.68
N ILE A 27 6.56 -11.59 -7.88
CA ILE A 27 5.65 -11.73 -6.75
C ILE A 27 6.49 -11.62 -5.47
N ILE A 28 6.19 -10.62 -4.64
CA ILE A 28 6.87 -10.34 -3.39
C ILE A 28 6.03 -10.94 -2.25
N PRO A 29 6.51 -11.98 -1.55
CA PRO A 29 5.79 -12.58 -0.44
C PRO A 29 5.60 -11.58 0.71
N THR A 30 4.48 -11.68 1.41
CA THR A 30 4.19 -10.82 2.57
C THR A 30 4.91 -11.27 3.84
N GLY A 31 5.28 -12.55 3.90
CA GLY A 31 5.83 -13.21 5.07
C GLY A 31 4.80 -14.00 5.89
N SER A 32 3.52 -13.98 5.47
CA SER A 32 2.44 -14.84 5.98
C SER A 32 1.95 -15.73 4.84
N LEU A 33 2.01 -17.04 5.00
CA LEU A 33 1.55 -18.00 3.99
C LEU A 33 0.05 -17.89 3.73
N SER A 34 -0.74 -17.62 4.78
CA SER A 34 -2.18 -17.45 4.66
C SER A 34 -2.52 -16.19 3.85
N LEU A 35 -1.81 -15.08 4.09
CA LEU A 35 -1.98 -13.84 3.35
C LEU A 35 -1.47 -14.00 1.91
N ASP A 36 -0.34 -14.66 1.70
CA ASP A 36 0.19 -14.92 0.37
C ASP A 36 -0.78 -15.77 -0.47
N ARG A 37 -1.39 -16.82 0.11
CA ARG A 37 -2.44 -17.61 -0.56
C ARG A 37 -3.65 -16.74 -0.93
N LEU A 38 -4.08 -15.85 -0.04
CA LEU A 38 -5.19 -14.92 -0.29
C LEU A 38 -4.87 -13.99 -1.47
N LEU A 39 -3.62 -13.52 -1.59
CA LEU A 39 -3.14 -12.61 -2.63
C LEU A 39 -2.68 -13.31 -3.92
N GLY A 40 -2.70 -14.65 -3.96
CA GLY A 40 -2.23 -15.42 -5.11
C GLY A 40 -0.70 -15.43 -5.23
N GLY A 41 -0.01 -15.50 -4.08
CA GLY A 41 1.44 -15.61 -3.93
C GLY A 41 2.10 -14.42 -3.24
N GLY A 42 1.45 -13.28 -3.17
CA GLY A 42 1.98 -12.04 -2.58
C GLY A 42 1.65 -10.79 -3.38
N ILE A 43 2.44 -9.73 -3.18
CA ILE A 43 2.30 -8.45 -3.90
C ILE A 43 3.03 -8.55 -5.25
N ARG A 44 2.38 -8.07 -6.33
CA ARG A 44 2.90 -8.21 -7.70
C ARG A 44 3.43 -6.90 -8.24
N THR A 45 4.53 -6.96 -9.00
CA THR A 45 4.98 -5.83 -9.83
C THR A 45 3.95 -5.52 -10.93
N GLY A 46 3.96 -4.26 -11.39
CA GLY A 46 2.98 -3.75 -12.36
C GLY A 46 1.62 -3.39 -11.75
N LEU A 47 1.40 -3.59 -10.44
CA LEU A 47 0.13 -3.34 -9.77
C LEU A 47 0.26 -2.35 -8.62
N VAL A 48 -0.84 -1.64 -8.35
CA VAL A 48 -1.05 -0.84 -7.14
C VAL A 48 -1.91 -1.64 -6.16
N THR A 49 -1.39 -1.87 -4.96
CA THR A 49 -2.10 -2.52 -3.85
C THR A 49 -2.39 -1.49 -2.77
N ASP A 50 -3.65 -1.34 -2.42
CA ASP A 50 -4.11 -0.50 -1.31
C ASP A 50 -4.36 -1.35 -0.07
N ILE A 51 -3.69 -0.99 1.04
CA ILE A 51 -3.82 -1.62 2.35
C ILE A 51 -4.46 -0.61 3.30
N TYR A 52 -5.69 -0.85 3.70
CA TYR A 52 -6.39 0.07 4.59
C TYR A 52 -6.95 -0.61 5.83
N GLY A 53 -7.23 0.18 6.85
CA GLY A 53 -7.74 -0.31 8.13
C GLY A 53 -7.50 0.69 9.26
N GLN A 54 -7.99 0.34 10.44
CA GLN A 54 -7.83 1.18 11.64
C GLN A 54 -6.37 1.33 12.05
N SER A 55 -6.09 2.33 12.88
CA SER A 55 -4.77 2.49 13.50
C SER A 55 -4.42 1.24 14.30
N GLY A 56 -3.15 0.81 14.25
CA GLY A 56 -2.71 -0.40 14.94
C GLY A 56 -3.03 -1.73 14.21
N ALA A 57 -3.78 -1.72 13.09
CA ALA A 57 -4.11 -2.94 12.35
C ALA A 57 -2.92 -3.55 11.55
N GLY A 58 -1.69 -3.08 11.76
CA GLY A 58 -0.51 -3.71 11.17
C GLY A 58 -0.13 -3.24 9.76
N LYS A 59 -0.75 -2.17 9.21
CA LYS A 59 -0.45 -1.66 7.86
C LYS A 59 1.04 -1.39 7.64
N SER A 60 1.65 -0.56 8.50
CA SER A 60 3.09 -0.23 8.42
C SER A 60 3.97 -1.46 8.67
N GLN A 61 3.53 -2.40 9.55
CA GLN A 61 4.25 -3.66 9.78
C GLN A 61 4.29 -4.52 8.51
N LEU A 62 3.18 -4.57 7.78
CA LEU A 62 3.12 -5.28 6.49
C LEU A 62 4.05 -4.61 5.46
N CYS A 63 4.09 -3.29 5.43
CA CYS A 63 5.04 -2.55 4.57
C CYS A 63 6.50 -2.88 4.90
N PHE A 64 6.88 -2.95 6.18
CA PHE A 64 8.24 -3.32 6.58
C PHE A 64 8.60 -4.75 6.19
N SER A 65 7.68 -5.69 6.39
CA SER A 65 7.88 -7.09 5.97
C SER A 65 8.05 -7.19 4.45
N LEU A 66 7.24 -6.45 3.68
CA LEU A 66 7.38 -6.38 2.22
C LEU A 66 8.73 -5.82 1.79
N CYS A 67 9.26 -4.79 2.47
CA CYS A 67 10.59 -4.26 2.19
C CYS A 67 11.67 -5.35 2.40
N VAL A 68 11.62 -6.07 3.52
CA VAL A 68 12.58 -7.14 3.80
C VAL A 68 12.49 -8.26 2.78
N ASN A 69 11.28 -8.72 2.46
CA ASN A 69 11.09 -9.80 1.49
C ASN A 69 11.44 -9.37 0.06
N CYS A 70 11.12 -8.12 -0.34
CA CYS A 70 11.48 -7.57 -1.63
C CYS A 70 13.00 -7.56 -1.86
N ALA A 71 13.79 -7.31 -0.83
CA ALA A 71 15.25 -7.24 -0.93
C ALA A 71 15.90 -8.51 -1.48
N LYS A 72 15.21 -9.67 -1.43
CA LYS A 72 15.66 -10.95 -1.98
C LYS A 72 15.55 -11.01 -3.51
N TYR A 73 14.76 -10.14 -4.11
CA TYR A 73 14.46 -10.11 -5.54
C TYR A 73 15.12 -8.96 -6.28
N LEU A 74 15.82 -8.06 -5.55
CA LEU A 74 16.48 -6.90 -6.13
C LEU A 74 17.67 -7.32 -7.00
N LYS A 75 17.72 -6.79 -8.21
CA LYS A 75 18.91 -6.81 -9.07
C LYS A 75 19.93 -5.75 -8.61
N GLN A 76 21.11 -5.75 -9.21
CA GLN A 76 22.24 -4.91 -8.79
C GLN A 76 21.91 -3.40 -8.69
N ASN A 77 21.05 -2.89 -9.57
CA ASN A 77 20.71 -1.46 -9.63
C ASN A 77 19.24 -1.19 -9.23
N GLU A 78 18.61 -2.11 -8.51
CA GLU A 78 17.24 -1.93 -8.05
C GLU A 78 17.24 -1.59 -6.56
N MET A 79 16.27 -0.76 -6.17
CA MET A 79 16.09 -0.28 -4.80
C MET A 79 14.65 -0.53 -4.32
N ILE A 80 14.43 -0.31 -3.05
CA ILE A 80 13.11 -0.17 -2.45
C ILE A 80 12.94 1.31 -2.13
N MET A 81 11.82 1.90 -2.52
CA MET A 81 11.48 3.28 -2.15
C MET A 81 10.42 3.29 -1.07
N PHE A 82 10.70 3.91 0.07
CA PHE A 82 9.73 4.08 1.15
C PHE A 82 9.45 5.55 1.36
N ILE A 83 8.23 5.99 1.00
CA ILE A 83 7.75 7.36 1.16
C ILE A 83 6.88 7.40 2.42
N ASP A 84 7.36 8.07 3.45
CA ASP A 84 6.71 8.21 4.75
C ASP A 84 6.09 9.60 4.88
N THR A 85 4.77 9.67 4.98
CA THR A 85 4.03 10.93 5.11
C THR A 85 3.60 11.26 6.54
N VAL A 86 3.70 10.29 7.47
CA VAL A 86 3.21 10.42 8.85
C VAL A 86 4.28 10.19 9.92
N GLY A 87 5.49 9.72 9.55
CA GLY A 87 6.59 9.49 10.49
C GLY A 87 6.54 8.13 11.17
N THR A 88 6.06 7.12 10.47
CA THR A 88 5.89 5.76 11.00
C THR A 88 7.05 4.82 10.71
N PHE A 89 7.98 5.19 9.84
CA PHE A 89 9.12 4.35 9.50
C PHE A 89 10.00 4.09 10.72
N ARG A 90 10.35 2.82 10.92
CA ARG A 90 11.18 2.34 12.04
C ARG A 90 12.28 1.44 11.49
N PRO A 91 13.49 1.98 11.24
CA PRO A 91 14.62 1.20 10.70
C PRO A 91 15.02 0.04 11.62
N GLU A 92 14.88 0.22 12.95
CA GLU A 92 15.14 -0.84 13.93
C GLU A 92 14.21 -2.04 13.70
N ARG A 93 12.94 -1.76 13.39
CA ARG A 93 11.94 -2.79 13.14
C ARG A 93 12.19 -3.54 11.83
N VAL A 94 12.58 -2.82 10.78
CA VAL A 94 12.99 -3.42 9.50
C VAL A 94 14.20 -4.35 9.72
N SER A 95 15.20 -3.88 10.49
CA SER A 95 16.39 -4.67 10.82
C SER A 95 16.05 -5.90 11.68
N GLU A 96 15.10 -5.78 12.62
CA GLU A 96 14.64 -6.89 13.45
C GLU A 96 14.00 -8.00 12.62
N ILE A 97 13.12 -7.64 11.68
CA ILE A 97 12.49 -8.58 10.74
C ILE A 97 13.56 -9.25 9.86
N ALA A 98 14.56 -8.50 9.41
CA ALA A 98 15.61 -8.97 8.51
C ALA A 98 16.67 -9.87 9.17
N ARG A 99 16.84 -9.83 10.49
CA ARG A 99 17.88 -10.58 11.22
C ARG A 99 17.86 -12.09 11.00
N GLN A 100 16.77 -12.62 10.50
CA GLN A 100 16.63 -14.05 10.19
C GLN A 100 17.27 -14.46 8.87
N ASP A 101 17.43 -13.52 7.95
CA ASP A 101 17.83 -13.79 6.57
C ASP A 101 19.31 -13.44 6.26
N THR A 102 20.19 -13.36 7.27
CA THR A 102 21.62 -13.01 7.07
C THR A 102 21.87 -11.69 6.32
N ASN A 103 20.83 -10.91 6.06
CA ASN A 103 20.90 -9.71 5.24
C ASN A 103 21.13 -8.47 6.12
N SER A 104 22.34 -8.37 6.71
CA SER A 104 22.73 -7.28 7.63
C SER A 104 22.64 -5.87 7.00
N LYS A 105 22.50 -5.78 5.68
CA LYS A 105 22.52 -4.52 4.91
C LYS A 105 21.16 -4.17 4.28
N ILE A 106 20.07 -4.60 4.87
CA ILE A 106 18.73 -4.33 4.32
C ILE A 106 18.46 -2.82 4.18
N LEU A 107 18.89 -2.02 5.14
CA LEU A 107 18.65 -0.58 5.14
C LEU A 107 19.37 0.13 3.98
N ASP A 108 20.51 -0.39 3.52
CA ASP A 108 21.24 0.14 2.35
C ASP A 108 20.45 -0.03 1.04
N LYS A 109 19.45 -0.94 1.03
CA LYS A 109 18.59 -1.21 -0.12
C LYS A 109 17.30 -0.39 -0.11
N ILE A 110 17.06 0.39 0.94
CA ILE A 110 15.85 1.19 1.12
C ILE A 110 16.18 2.67 0.99
N LEU A 111 15.66 3.30 -0.06
CA LEU A 111 15.63 4.75 -0.15
C LEU A 111 14.44 5.25 0.67
N TYR A 112 14.72 5.81 1.83
CA TYR A 112 13.73 6.44 2.68
C TYR A 112 13.53 7.91 2.32
N ILE A 113 12.28 8.32 2.11
CA ILE A 113 11.89 9.69 1.82
C ILE A 113 10.82 10.13 2.81
N ARG A 114 11.13 11.11 3.65
CA ARG A 114 10.14 11.78 4.49
C ARG A 114 9.49 12.89 3.70
N ALA A 115 8.17 12.80 3.44
CA ALA A 115 7.41 13.84 2.77
C ALA A 115 6.54 14.60 3.79
N PHE A 116 6.66 15.93 3.80
CA PHE A 116 5.90 16.83 4.67
C PHE A 116 4.78 17.57 3.92
N SER A 117 4.76 17.48 2.58
CA SER A 117 3.77 18.10 1.72
C SER A 117 3.38 17.20 0.55
N THR A 118 2.22 17.45 -0.04
CA THR A 118 1.80 16.75 -1.27
C THR A 118 2.76 17.00 -2.42
N ILE A 119 3.37 18.18 -2.49
CA ILE A 119 4.39 18.51 -3.49
C ILE A 119 5.61 17.60 -3.33
N GLU A 120 6.08 17.36 -2.11
CA GLU A 120 7.22 16.47 -1.86
C GLU A 120 6.87 15.01 -2.16
N GLN A 121 5.66 14.56 -1.78
CA GLN A 121 5.18 13.22 -2.11
C GLN A 121 5.11 13.01 -3.64
N ILE A 122 4.62 13.99 -4.39
CA ILE A 122 4.57 13.94 -5.86
C ILE A 122 5.98 13.99 -6.47
N LYS A 123 6.88 14.86 -5.96
CA LYS A 123 8.26 14.92 -6.42
C LYS A 123 9.03 13.62 -6.20
N ALA A 124 8.76 12.90 -5.12
CA ALA A 124 9.38 11.62 -4.85
C ALA A 124 9.10 10.61 -5.98
N ILE A 125 7.87 10.59 -6.51
CA ILE A 125 7.48 9.67 -7.61
C ILE A 125 8.22 10.01 -8.91
N LYS A 126 8.49 11.28 -9.17
CA LYS A 126 9.23 11.70 -10.37
C LYS A 126 10.67 11.17 -10.43
N LYS A 127 11.21 10.71 -9.30
CA LYS A 127 12.54 10.09 -9.21
C LYS A 127 12.55 8.59 -9.57
N ILE A 128 11.39 7.97 -9.81
CA ILE A 128 11.29 6.55 -10.13
C ILE A 128 12.22 6.12 -11.28
N PRO A 129 12.31 6.84 -12.42
CA PRO A 129 13.19 6.45 -13.51
C PRO A 129 14.67 6.40 -13.14
N GLU A 130 15.11 7.27 -12.23
CA GLU A 130 16.50 7.36 -11.78
C GLU A 130 16.84 6.28 -10.75
N ILE A 131 15.89 5.99 -9.86
CA ILE A 131 16.06 5.07 -8.72
C ILE A 131 15.85 3.62 -9.13
N ASN A 132 15.01 3.38 -10.15
CA ASN A 132 14.61 2.04 -10.61
C ASN A 132 14.13 1.13 -9.48
N PRO A 133 13.08 1.53 -8.71
CA PRO A 133 12.62 0.76 -7.57
C PRO A 133 11.82 -0.48 -8.01
N LEU A 134 12.07 -1.62 -7.36
CA LEU A 134 11.23 -2.81 -7.51
C LEU A 134 9.95 -2.73 -6.68
N LEU A 135 10.03 -2.08 -5.52
CA LEU A 135 8.92 -1.85 -4.61
C LEU A 135 8.89 -0.37 -4.20
N ILE A 136 7.70 0.21 -4.27
CA ILE A 136 7.41 1.56 -3.74
C ILE A 136 6.36 1.41 -2.66
N VAL A 137 6.65 1.91 -1.47
CA VAL A 137 5.69 2.00 -0.36
C VAL A 137 5.38 3.47 -0.11
N ILE A 138 4.09 3.81 0.06
CA ILE A 138 3.64 5.14 0.49
C ILE A 138 2.78 4.98 1.75
N ASP A 139 3.32 5.34 2.90
CA ASP A 139 2.63 5.20 4.19
C ASP A 139 2.44 6.59 4.84
N THR A 140 1.26 7.20 4.68
CA THR A 140 0.02 6.86 3.97
C THR A 140 -0.19 7.74 2.73
N ALA A 141 -0.81 7.22 1.69
CA ALA A 141 -0.97 7.97 0.44
C ALA A 141 -1.92 9.17 0.55
N THR A 142 -2.87 9.13 1.48
CA THR A 142 -3.98 10.11 1.54
C THR A 142 -3.82 11.19 2.59
N SER A 143 -2.89 11.07 3.55
CA SER A 143 -2.80 11.96 4.71
C SER A 143 -2.53 13.41 4.34
N LEU A 144 -1.50 13.67 3.52
CA LEU A 144 -1.13 15.02 3.09
C LEU A 144 -2.21 15.68 2.24
N PHE A 145 -2.83 14.92 1.32
CA PHE A 145 -3.98 15.41 0.54
C PHE A 145 -5.17 15.74 1.44
N SER A 146 -5.37 15.00 2.52
CA SER A 146 -6.41 15.31 3.50
C SER A 146 -6.16 16.61 4.24
N TYR A 147 -4.90 16.91 4.51
CA TYR A 147 -4.48 18.10 5.24
C TYR A 147 -4.51 19.36 4.38
N GLU A 148 -3.92 19.29 3.18
CA GLU A 148 -3.70 20.47 2.33
C GLU A 148 -4.91 20.85 1.47
N TYR A 149 -5.77 19.89 1.10
CA TYR A 149 -6.90 20.13 0.18
C TYR A 149 -8.25 19.90 0.86
N ARG A 150 -9.29 20.51 0.30
CA ARG A 150 -10.68 20.38 0.74
C ARG A 150 -11.62 20.04 -0.42
N GLY A 151 -12.76 19.41 -0.12
CA GLY A 151 -13.83 19.15 -1.09
C GLY A 151 -13.36 18.45 -2.37
N VAL A 152 -13.86 18.92 -3.51
CA VAL A 152 -13.57 18.35 -4.83
C VAL A 152 -12.10 18.47 -5.20
N ALA A 153 -11.41 19.56 -4.85
CA ALA A 153 -9.99 19.75 -5.15
C ALA A 153 -9.12 18.64 -4.54
N ARG A 154 -9.48 18.17 -3.33
CA ARG A 154 -8.80 17.02 -2.70
C ARG A 154 -8.91 15.77 -3.53
N HIS A 155 -10.11 15.43 -4.00
CA HIS A 155 -10.36 14.26 -4.82
C HIS A 155 -9.59 14.33 -6.13
N LEU A 156 -9.63 15.46 -6.82
CA LEU A 156 -8.91 15.65 -8.08
C LEU A 156 -7.40 15.55 -7.92
N ALA A 157 -6.83 16.20 -6.90
CA ALA A 157 -5.39 16.15 -6.64
C ALA A 157 -4.93 14.72 -6.31
N LEU A 158 -5.67 14.00 -5.45
CA LEU A 158 -5.36 12.61 -5.12
C LEU A 158 -5.51 11.69 -6.34
N MET A 159 -6.58 11.82 -7.11
CA MET A 159 -6.80 10.99 -8.30
C MET A 159 -5.69 11.18 -9.33
N LYS A 160 -5.24 12.41 -9.55
CA LYS A 160 -4.08 12.69 -10.43
C LYS A 160 -2.83 11.96 -9.93
N HIS A 161 -2.55 12.04 -8.64
CA HIS A 161 -1.40 11.38 -8.03
C HIS A 161 -1.47 9.84 -8.13
N LEU A 162 -2.64 9.25 -7.85
CA LEU A 162 -2.86 7.81 -7.96
C LEU A 162 -2.79 7.32 -9.41
N HIS A 163 -3.24 8.12 -10.36
CA HIS A 163 -3.08 7.84 -11.79
C HIS A 163 -1.58 7.77 -12.18
N GLU A 164 -0.78 8.74 -11.72
CA GLU A 164 0.68 8.73 -11.95
C GLU A 164 1.34 7.50 -11.32
N LEU A 165 0.91 7.07 -10.14
CA LEU A 165 1.38 5.83 -9.49
C LEU A 165 1.00 4.59 -10.29
N SER A 166 -0.28 4.46 -10.70
CA SER A 166 -0.72 3.33 -11.50
C SER A 166 0.04 3.23 -12.82
N PHE A 167 0.26 4.37 -13.46
CA PHE A 167 1.08 4.46 -14.65
C PHE A 167 2.54 4.04 -14.39
N ALA A 168 3.14 4.50 -13.29
CA ALA A 168 4.50 4.14 -12.92
C ALA A 168 4.64 2.63 -12.64
N ALA A 169 3.67 2.01 -11.94
CA ALA A 169 3.67 0.58 -11.68
C ALA A 169 3.82 -0.23 -12.97
N ILE A 170 3.02 0.12 -14.00
CA ILE A 170 2.98 -0.60 -15.28
C ILE A 170 4.25 -0.34 -16.10
N ASN A 171 4.72 0.91 -16.15
CA ASN A 171 5.80 1.26 -17.07
C ASN A 171 7.18 0.93 -16.54
N PHE A 172 7.39 1.00 -15.23
CA PHE A 172 8.66 0.64 -14.59
C PHE A 172 8.65 -0.77 -14.00
N ASP A 173 7.55 -1.52 -14.20
CA ASP A 173 7.39 -2.90 -13.70
C ASP A 173 7.74 -3.02 -12.22
N CYS A 174 7.25 -2.06 -11.41
CA CYS A 174 7.45 -2.03 -9.97
C CYS A 174 6.14 -2.35 -9.23
N ALA A 175 6.25 -2.93 -8.04
CA ALA A 175 5.12 -3.09 -7.14
C ALA A 175 4.89 -1.78 -6.39
N ILE A 176 3.64 -1.31 -6.33
CA ILE A 176 3.28 -0.14 -5.54
C ILE A 176 2.33 -0.55 -4.43
N VAL A 177 2.70 -0.26 -3.20
CA VAL A 177 1.89 -0.47 -2.01
C VAL A 177 1.58 0.88 -1.39
N ILE A 178 0.32 1.21 -1.28
CA ILE A 178 -0.15 2.39 -0.56
C ILE A 178 -0.88 1.97 0.68
N THR A 179 -0.73 2.72 1.77
CA THR A 179 -1.58 2.54 2.94
C THR A 179 -2.60 3.64 3.04
N ASN A 180 -3.76 3.31 3.64
CA ASN A 180 -4.85 4.24 3.84
C ASN A 180 -5.51 4.01 5.20
N MET A 181 -6.24 5.01 5.69
CA MET A 181 -6.95 4.94 6.96
C MET A 181 -8.45 4.75 6.75
N ILE A 182 -9.14 4.32 7.80
CA ILE A 182 -10.59 4.36 7.89
C ILE A 182 -11.04 5.54 8.74
N ARG A 183 -12.25 6.04 8.47
CA ARG A 183 -12.93 7.06 9.26
C ARG A 183 -14.32 6.58 9.68
N SER A 184 -14.73 6.97 10.87
CA SER A 184 -16.11 6.80 11.32
C SER A 184 -16.98 7.85 10.66
N VAL A 185 -18.00 7.39 9.94
CA VAL A 185 -18.99 8.25 9.29
C VAL A 185 -20.34 8.00 9.96
N PRO A 186 -21.08 9.03 10.39
CA PRO A 186 -22.41 8.84 10.92
C PRO A 186 -23.32 8.14 9.92
N LEU A 187 -24.06 7.12 10.37
CA LEU A 187 -25.14 6.54 9.58
C LEU A 187 -26.32 7.48 9.64
N ILE A 188 -26.59 8.17 8.51
CA ILE A 188 -27.86 8.89 8.36
C ILE A 188 -28.94 7.82 8.18
N ARG A 189 -29.65 7.48 9.25
CA ARG A 189 -30.91 6.74 9.13
C ARG A 189 -31.91 7.66 8.48
N THR A 190 -32.34 7.39 7.27
CA THR A 190 -33.58 7.91 6.71
C THR A 190 -34.69 7.36 7.60
N LEU A 191 -35.31 8.23 8.38
CA LEU A 191 -36.46 7.89 9.19
C LEU A 191 -37.58 7.49 8.25
N THR A 192 -37.79 6.21 8.03
CA THR A 192 -39.10 5.69 7.66
C THR A 192 -39.92 5.73 8.94
N THR A 193 -40.96 6.56 8.89
CA THR A 193 -41.98 6.75 9.90
C THR A 193 -42.52 5.43 10.42
N GLN A 194 -42.29 5.12 11.70
CA GLN A 194 -43.28 4.52 12.56
C GLN A 194 -42.86 4.75 14.03
N HIS A 195 -43.82 5.17 14.80
CA HIS A 195 -43.77 5.41 16.23
C HIS A 195 -43.01 4.33 16.99
N ASP A 196 -41.88 4.72 17.60
CA ASP A 196 -41.56 4.29 18.96
C ASP A 196 -40.36 5.10 19.52
N SER A 197 -40.55 5.45 20.76
CA SER A 197 -39.75 6.25 21.69
C SER A 197 -38.24 6.27 21.54
N ASN A 198 -37.70 7.50 21.49
CA ASN A 198 -36.47 8.04 22.03
C ASN A 198 -35.35 7.06 22.42
N THR A 199 -34.57 6.60 21.43
CA THR A 199 -33.18 6.28 21.61
C THR A 199 -32.43 6.62 20.31
N THR A 200 -31.86 7.80 20.22
CA THR A 200 -30.90 8.19 19.18
C THR A 200 -29.59 7.41 19.41
N THR A 201 -29.58 6.17 18.97
CA THR A 201 -28.31 5.45 18.85
C THR A 201 -27.57 6.01 17.65
N ASN A 202 -26.63 6.92 17.89
CA ASN A 202 -25.66 7.37 16.88
C ASN A 202 -24.85 6.18 16.43
N SER A 203 -25.31 5.47 15.39
CA SER A 203 -24.55 4.40 14.78
C SER A 203 -23.54 4.99 13.79
N TYR A 204 -22.25 4.63 13.95
CA TYR A 204 -21.19 5.04 13.05
C TYR A 204 -20.78 3.86 12.19
N GLN A 205 -20.60 4.10 10.89
CA GLN A 205 -20.01 3.14 9.97
C GLN A 205 -18.54 3.49 9.71
N GLN A 206 -17.66 2.52 9.84
CA GLN A 206 -16.26 2.70 9.42
C GLN A 206 -16.17 2.60 7.91
N ARG A 207 -15.68 3.65 7.26
CA ARG A 207 -15.41 3.68 5.82
C ARG A 207 -13.96 4.04 5.56
N GLU A 208 -13.42 3.49 4.51
CA GLU A 208 -12.12 3.89 3.97
C GLU A 208 -12.12 5.37 3.62
N PHE A 209 -11.05 6.07 4.02
CA PHE A 209 -10.92 7.49 3.70
C PHE A 209 -10.63 7.67 2.21
N MET A 210 -11.46 8.46 1.52
CA MET A 210 -11.40 8.67 0.07
C MET A 210 -11.41 7.38 -0.76
N GLY A 211 -12.02 6.32 -0.24
CA GLY A 211 -11.96 4.98 -0.81
C GLY A 211 -12.43 4.89 -2.26
N THR A 212 -13.41 5.70 -2.67
CA THR A 212 -13.85 5.76 -4.08
C THR A 212 -12.72 6.22 -5.00
N SER A 213 -12.00 7.31 -4.65
CA SER A 213 -10.87 7.81 -5.46
C SER A 213 -9.71 6.82 -5.49
N VAL A 214 -9.42 6.16 -4.36
CA VAL A 214 -8.35 5.17 -4.26
C VAL A 214 -8.70 3.91 -5.05
N SER A 215 -9.97 3.45 -5.00
CA SER A 215 -10.40 2.22 -5.68
C SER A 215 -10.29 2.28 -7.20
N ILE A 216 -10.37 3.49 -7.80
CA ILE A 216 -10.26 3.64 -9.26
C ILE A 216 -8.87 3.21 -9.78
N TYR A 217 -7.83 3.43 -8.98
CA TYR A 217 -6.44 3.18 -9.38
C TYR A 217 -5.78 2.02 -8.63
N SER A 218 -6.48 1.39 -7.69
CA SER A 218 -5.99 0.23 -6.95
C SER A 218 -6.42 -1.06 -7.62
N HIS A 219 -5.46 -1.89 -8.01
CA HIS A 219 -5.71 -3.21 -8.62
C HIS A 219 -6.06 -4.27 -7.57
N MET A 220 -5.53 -4.09 -6.35
CA MET A 220 -5.82 -4.95 -5.20
C MET A 220 -6.13 -4.08 -3.99
N LYS A 221 -7.13 -4.47 -3.21
CA LYS A 221 -7.51 -3.79 -1.96
C LYS A 221 -7.61 -4.78 -0.82
N LEU A 222 -6.89 -4.48 0.24
CA LEU A 222 -6.79 -5.32 1.42
C LEU A 222 -7.22 -4.52 2.66
N ARG A 223 -8.29 -4.95 3.32
CA ARG A 223 -8.72 -4.38 4.59
C ARG A 223 -8.13 -5.16 5.74
N LEU A 224 -7.39 -4.49 6.62
CA LEU A 224 -6.85 -5.08 7.84
C LEU A 224 -7.71 -4.71 9.03
N GLU A 225 -8.07 -5.72 9.83
CA GLU A 225 -8.88 -5.61 11.05
C GLU A 225 -8.21 -6.34 12.21
N ILE A 226 -8.28 -5.75 13.40
CA ILE A 226 -7.83 -6.41 14.63
C ILE A 226 -8.94 -7.36 15.07
N VAL A 227 -8.66 -8.66 15.10
CA VAL A 227 -9.58 -9.69 15.59
C VAL A 227 -9.40 -9.89 17.09
N ASN A 228 -8.14 -9.95 17.53
CA ASN A 228 -7.78 -10.06 18.93
C ASN A 228 -6.51 -9.26 19.21
N SER A 229 -6.65 -8.21 20.01
CA SER A 229 -5.54 -7.31 20.34
C SER A 229 -4.50 -7.98 21.27
N GLU A 230 -4.94 -8.77 22.24
CA GLU A 230 -4.05 -9.44 23.20
C GLU A 230 -3.18 -10.49 22.50
N LYS A 231 -3.75 -11.25 21.57
CA LYS A 231 -3.03 -12.26 20.78
C LYS A 231 -2.41 -11.67 19.51
N SER A 232 -2.52 -10.35 19.26
CA SER A 232 -2.04 -9.67 18.04
C SER A 232 -2.53 -10.31 16.74
N ILE A 233 -3.77 -10.82 16.73
CA ILE A 233 -4.39 -11.48 15.56
C ILE A 233 -5.02 -10.40 14.68
N ILE A 234 -4.59 -10.38 13.44
CA ILE A 234 -5.06 -9.49 12.38
C ILE A 234 -5.77 -10.33 11.32
N ARG A 235 -6.91 -9.84 10.88
CA ARG A 235 -7.63 -10.37 9.72
C ARG A 235 -7.40 -9.46 8.52
N ALA A 236 -6.98 -10.04 7.42
CA ALA A 236 -6.94 -9.40 6.12
C ALA A 236 -8.12 -9.86 5.27
N ASN A 237 -8.97 -8.93 4.87
CA ASN A 237 -10.09 -9.18 3.98
C ASN A 237 -9.72 -8.66 2.58
N LEU A 238 -9.78 -9.52 1.56
CA LEU A 238 -9.59 -9.11 0.18
C LEU A 238 -10.87 -8.47 -0.35
N MET A 239 -10.81 -7.15 -0.59
CA MET A 239 -11.96 -6.34 -1.00
C MET A 239 -12.03 -6.16 -2.52
N HIS A 240 -10.90 -6.25 -3.21
CA HIS A 240 -10.82 -6.18 -4.67
C HIS A 240 -9.60 -6.98 -5.15
N PRO A 241 -9.69 -7.79 -6.22
CA PRO A 241 -10.92 -8.18 -6.92
C PRO A 241 -11.86 -8.95 -5.99
N ILE A 242 -13.18 -8.85 -6.24
CA ILE A 242 -14.22 -9.35 -5.33
C ILE A 242 -14.08 -10.86 -5.10
N ARG A 243 -13.40 -11.22 -4.04
CA ARG A 243 -13.41 -12.55 -3.44
C ARG A 243 -13.72 -12.33 -1.96
N ARG A 244 -14.86 -12.80 -1.49
CA ARG A 244 -15.23 -12.77 -0.06
C ARG A 244 -14.37 -13.76 0.71
N SER A 245 -13.07 -13.60 0.65
CA SER A 245 -12.07 -14.45 1.33
C SER A 245 -11.22 -13.61 2.26
N HIS A 246 -10.80 -14.19 3.35
CA HIS A 246 -9.94 -13.55 4.33
C HIS A 246 -8.79 -14.48 4.74
N ALA A 247 -7.78 -13.89 5.33
CA ALA A 247 -6.67 -14.60 5.96
C ALA A 247 -6.43 -14.00 7.35
N ASP A 248 -6.21 -14.85 8.32
CA ASP A 248 -5.82 -14.45 9.68
C ASP A 248 -4.34 -14.75 9.88
N PHE A 249 -3.62 -13.82 10.52
CA PHE A 249 -2.20 -13.96 10.85
C PHE A 249 -1.88 -13.15 12.11
N ARG A 250 -0.69 -13.37 12.66
CA ARG A 250 -0.20 -12.66 13.85
C ARG A 250 1.00 -11.79 13.50
N ILE A 251 1.10 -10.64 14.16
CA ILE A 251 2.31 -9.82 14.16
C ILE A 251 3.19 -10.31 15.32
N ILE A 252 4.41 -10.70 14.98
CA ILE A 252 5.42 -11.17 15.93
C ILE A 252 6.72 -10.37 15.73
N SER A 253 7.70 -10.55 16.63
CA SER A 253 9.02 -9.90 16.51
C SER A 253 9.68 -10.16 15.15
N ARG A 254 9.46 -11.32 14.58
CA ARG A 254 10.03 -11.77 13.31
C ARG A 254 9.20 -11.40 12.06
N GLY A 255 8.24 -10.48 12.15
CA GLY A 255 7.33 -10.11 11.07
C GLY A 255 5.96 -10.73 11.25
N PHE A 256 5.58 -11.70 10.42
CA PHE A 256 4.27 -12.35 10.49
C PHE A 256 4.38 -13.85 10.79
N SER A 257 3.34 -14.39 11.41
CA SER A 257 3.20 -15.82 11.70
C SER A 257 1.77 -16.27 11.48
N ASP A 258 1.60 -17.42 10.84
CA ASP A 258 0.31 -18.09 10.66
C ASP A 258 0.06 -19.13 11.77
N GLN A 259 1.00 -19.30 12.70
CA GLN A 259 0.84 -20.21 13.84
C GLN A 259 0.03 -19.52 14.93
N PHE A 260 -1.14 -20.05 15.19
CA PHE A 260 -1.98 -19.70 16.34
C PHE A 260 -1.64 -20.70 17.45
N ILE A 261 -0.77 -20.29 18.39
CA ILE A 261 -0.57 -21.07 19.62
C ILE A 261 -1.92 -21.03 20.36
N GLN A 262 -2.51 -22.19 20.56
CA GLN A 262 -3.73 -22.41 21.32
C GLN A 262 -3.58 -22.00 22.77
#